data_e43f93637afe9558e89b637248abbdd2
#
_entry.id   e43f93637afe9558e89b637248abbdd2
#
_cell.length_a   1.000
_cell.length_b   1.000
_cell.length_c   1.000
_cell.angle_alpha   90.00
_cell.angle_beta   90.00
_cell.angle_gamma   90.00
#
_symmetry.space_group_name_H-M   'P 1'
#
loop_
_entity.id
_entity.type
_entity.pdbx_description
1 polymer ?
#
loop_
_entity_poly.entity_id
_entity_poly.type
_entity_poly.pdbx_seq_one_letter_code
_entity_poly.pdbx_strand_id
1 'polypeptide(L)'
;MDPLTHALLGATAAQLALGPRLGRQAWLLGAVGGVLPDADILIRSSADPLLAIQYHRHFTHALAFIPVGGIVAALPWLARARHRPNWRPIVAATTIGYATHAVLDACTNYGTHLLWPFSPLRVAWHWVTTIGPLLTLMLLIGLVFAVRRGSRFPAAVALVLSVAYVGTAAWQRERALDMQVRIAAARGHPLDRAEMFPTVGNPLLWRSVYQSGDILYTDRLRVVSSAATSWKQGSTVELLLEKDLPPQVLADERVRRDYARFNYFSAGWVARATGDPSVIGDARYSLRTDAFEPIWGVRFHPGTARPTEWVDRTIKNRVPISELWRELKGTAVGYGPLPG
;
A
#
# COMPACT_ATOMS: atom_id res chain seq x y z
N MET A 1 -5.23 0.26 0.65
CA MET A 1 -5.39 -0.49 1.92
C MET A 1 -6.36 -1.63 1.70
N ASP A 2 -6.66 -2.49 2.69
CA ASP A 2 -7.67 -3.53 2.46
C ASP A 2 -9.08 -2.94 2.35
N PRO A 3 -10.01 -3.57 1.57
CA PRO A 3 -11.32 -3.00 1.30
C PRO A 3 -12.19 -2.81 2.55
N LEU A 4 -11.99 -3.63 3.60
CA LEU A 4 -12.75 -3.50 4.85
C LEU A 4 -12.38 -2.20 5.58
N THR A 5 -11.08 -1.88 5.65
CA THR A 5 -10.61 -0.64 6.27
C THR A 5 -11.11 0.58 5.52
N HIS A 6 -11.13 0.57 4.17
CA HIS A 6 -11.71 1.64 3.36
C HIS A 6 -13.21 1.80 3.61
N ALA A 7 -13.95 0.70 3.64
CA ALA A 7 -15.39 0.71 3.97
C ALA A 7 -15.63 1.35 5.34
N LEU A 8 -14.87 0.92 6.37
CA LEU A 8 -15.03 1.42 7.73
C LEU A 8 -14.62 2.88 7.88
N LEU A 9 -13.56 3.32 7.21
CA LEU A 9 -13.14 4.72 7.25
C LEU A 9 -14.19 5.63 6.59
N GLY A 10 -14.64 5.27 5.38
CA GLY A 10 -15.70 5.98 4.69
C GLY A 10 -17.01 5.99 5.48
N ALA A 11 -17.39 4.85 6.06
CA ALA A 11 -18.56 4.71 6.92
C ALA A 11 -18.50 5.61 8.15
N THR A 12 -17.35 5.61 8.85
CA THR A 12 -17.16 6.39 10.07
C THR A 12 -17.16 7.88 9.78
N ALA A 13 -16.51 8.31 8.69
CA ALA A 13 -16.49 9.72 8.26
C ALA A 13 -17.91 10.22 7.86
N ALA A 14 -18.64 9.44 7.06
CA ALA A 14 -20.01 9.78 6.68
C ALA A 14 -20.98 9.76 7.88
N GLN A 15 -20.82 8.81 8.81
CA GLN A 15 -21.63 8.75 10.03
C GLN A 15 -21.38 9.96 10.94
N LEU A 16 -20.12 10.38 11.07
CA LEU A 16 -19.76 11.60 11.79
C LEU A 16 -20.42 12.84 11.18
N ALA A 17 -20.29 13.01 9.86
CA ALA A 17 -20.74 14.22 9.16
C ALA A 17 -22.26 14.29 8.99
N LEU A 18 -22.89 13.17 8.60
CA LEU A 18 -24.28 13.13 8.10
C LEU A 18 -25.20 12.20 8.92
N GLY A 19 -24.71 11.56 9.96
CA GLY A 19 -25.52 10.77 10.89
C GLY A 19 -26.75 11.51 11.43
N PRO A 20 -26.68 12.81 11.79
CA PRO A 20 -27.85 13.57 12.24
C PRO A 20 -28.94 13.77 11.19
N ARG A 21 -28.59 13.74 9.89
CA ARG A 21 -29.53 13.95 8.77
C ARG A 21 -30.05 12.64 8.17
N LEU A 22 -29.19 11.62 8.08
CA LEU A 22 -29.46 10.36 7.41
C LEU A 22 -29.64 9.16 8.37
N GLY A 23 -29.43 9.41 9.68
CA GLY A 23 -29.47 8.35 10.67
C GLY A 23 -28.47 7.23 10.37
N ARG A 24 -28.93 5.98 10.50
CA ARG A 24 -28.10 4.79 10.24
C ARG A 24 -27.72 4.60 8.76
N GLN A 25 -28.36 5.30 7.82
CA GLN A 25 -28.03 5.16 6.40
C GLN A 25 -26.70 5.85 6.05
N ALA A 26 -26.26 6.82 6.86
CA ALA A 26 -25.03 7.56 6.60
C ALA A 26 -23.79 6.64 6.50
N TRP A 27 -23.63 5.70 7.44
CA TRP A 27 -22.48 4.79 7.42
C TRP A 27 -22.49 3.86 6.20
N LEU A 28 -23.67 3.37 5.78
CA LEU A 28 -23.76 2.47 4.63
C LEU A 28 -23.37 3.19 3.33
N LEU A 29 -23.84 4.42 3.15
CA LEU A 29 -23.49 5.28 2.01
C LEU A 29 -22.01 5.59 1.98
N GLY A 30 -21.44 5.93 3.15
CA GLY A 30 -20.00 6.17 3.28
C GLY A 30 -19.16 4.93 3.01
N ALA A 31 -19.62 3.74 3.46
CA ALA A 31 -18.95 2.47 3.18
C ALA A 31 -18.88 2.18 1.68
N VAL A 32 -20.01 2.34 0.96
CA VAL A 32 -20.05 2.12 -0.49
C VAL A 32 -19.15 3.12 -1.22
N GLY A 33 -19.19 4.41 -0.84
CA GLY A 33 -18.27 5.41 -1.37
C GLY A 33 -16.81 5.03 -1.11
N GLY A 34 -16.51 4.54 0.10
CA GLY A 34 -15.16 4.14 0.52
C GLY A 34 -14.60 2.90 -0.20
N VAL A 35 -15.45 2.03 -0.76
CA VAL A 35 -14.99 0.82 -1.48
C VAL A 35 -14.99 1.02 -3.00
N LEU A 36 -15.81 1.92 -3.52
CA LEU A 36 -16.03 2.03 -4.96
C LEU A 36 -14.77 2.30 -5.79
N PRO A 37 -13.75 3.07 -5.34
CA PRO A 37 -12.51 3.26 -6.11
C PRO A 37 -11.84 1.94 -6.49
N ASP A 38 -11.84 0.95 -5.60
CA ASP A 38 -11.25 -0.38 -5.82
C ASP A 38 -12.00 -1.24 -6.87
N ALA A 39 -13.14 -0.78 -7.41
CA ALA A 39 -13.77 -1.42 -8.55
C ALA A 39 -12.89 -1.41 -9.80
N ASP A 40 -11.81 -0.61 -9.82
CA ASP A 40 -10.78 -0.63 -10.87
C ASP A 40 -10.06 -1.98 -10.99
N ILE A 41 -10.08 -2.84 -9.97
CA ILE A 41 -9.58 -4.22 -10.04
C ILE A 41 -10.29 -5.05 -11.13
N LEU A 42 -11.47 -4.61 -11.59
CA LEU A 42 -12.18 -5.23 -12.70
C LEU A 42 -11.55 -4.88 -14.06
N ILE A 43 -10.67 -3.88 -14.13
CA ILE A 43 -9.92 -3.50 -15.34
C ILE A 43 -8.74 -4.47 -15.49
N ARG A 44 -9.01 -5.61 -16.10
CA ARG A 44 -8.02 -6.66 -16.33
C ARG A 44 -8.25 -7.35 -17.67
N SER A 45 -7.19 -7.94 -18.21
CA SER A 45 -7.24 -8.65 -19.48
C SER A 45 -6.40 -9.93 -19.40
N SER A 46 -6.89 -11.00 -20.02
CA SER A 46 -6.08 -12.22 -20.20
C SER A 46 -5.01 -12.08 -21.29
N ALA A 47 -5.13 -11.06 -22.15
CA ALA A 47 -4.15 -10.76 -23.21
C ALA A 47 -3.04 -9.82 -22.73
N ASP A 48 -3.29 -8.99 -21.71
CA ASP A 48 -2.33 -8.08 -21.11
C ASP A 48 -2.28 -8.27 -19.59
N PRO A 49 -1.31 -9.04 -19.07
CA PRO A 49 -1.22 -9.35 -17.66
C PRO A 49 -0.83 -8.15 -16.78
N LEU A 50 -0.32 -7.05 -17.39
CA LEU A 50 0.06 -5.83 -16.67
C LEU A 50 -1.05 -4.78 -16.64
N LEU A 51 -2.17 -5.00 -17.33
CA LEU A 51 -3.26 -4.03 -17.37
C LEU A 51 -3.81 -3.74 -15.97
N ALA A 52 -3.95 -4.77 -15.14
CA ALA A 52 -4.45 -4.63 -13.78
C ALA A 52 -3.55 -3.71 -12.94
N ILE A 53 -2.23 -3.91 -12.93
CA ILE A 53 -1.31 -3.08 -12.15
C ILE A 53 -1.18 -1.67 -12.70
N GLN A 54 -1.44 -1.46 -13.99
CA GLN A 54 -1.40 -0.15 -14.62
C GLN A 54 -2.60 0.71 -14.20
N TYR A 55 -3.79 0.11 -14.10
CA TYR A 55 -5.03 0.85 -13.81
C TYR A 55 -5.46 0.78 -12.36
N HIS A 56 -4.99 -0.19 -11.58
CA HIS A 56 -5.25 -0.21 -10.15
C HIS A 56 -4.59 1.00 -9.48
N ARG A 57 -5.39 1.78 -8.76
CA ARG A 57 -5.06 3.05 -8.13
C ARG A 57 -4.68 4.17 -9.13
N HIS A 58 -5.30 4.14 -10.30
CA HIS A 58 -5.14 5.18 -11.32
C HIS A 58 -6.22 6.27 -11.18
N PHE A 59 -6.98 6.56 -12.24
CA PHE A 59 -7.95 7.66 -12.29
C PHE A 59 -9.06 7.57 -11.24
N THR A 60 -9.51 6.37 -10.87
CA THR A 60 -10.50 6.14 -9.82
C THR A 60 -10.05 6.62 -8.44
N HIS A 61 -8.75 6.68 -8.21
CA HIS A 61 -8.13 7.12 -6.96
C HIS A 61 -7.63 8.58 -7.02
N ALA A 62 -7.86 9.29 -8.14
CA ALA A 62 -7.45 10.68 -8.26
C ALA A 62 -8.39 11.61 -7.47
N LEU A 63 -7.83 12.66 -6.87
CA LEU A 63 -8.63 13.70 -6.18
C LEU A 63 -9.64 14.35 -7.12
N ALA A 64 -9.26 14.54 -8.40
CA ALA A 64 -10.15 15.10 -9.42
C ALA A 64 -11.37 14.19 -9.70
N PHE A 65 -11.29 12.89 -9.43
CA PHE A 65 -12.37 11.95 -9.67
C PHE A 65 -13.35 11.82 -8.49
N ILE A 66 -13.04 12.37 -7.31
CA ILE A 66 -13.87 12.28 -6.11
C ILE A 66 -15.32 12.70 -6.35
N PRO A 67 -15.61 13.87 -6.97
CA PRO A 67 -17.01 14.27 -7.21
C PRO A 67 -17.76 13.28 -8.10
N VAL A 68 -17.12 12.81 -9.17
CA VAL A 68 -17.70 11.83 -10.11
C VAL A 68 -17.97 10.51 -9.41
N GLY A 69 -16.96 9.97 -8.73
CA GLY A 69 -17.07 8.70 -8.00
C GLY A 69 -18.11 8.76 -6.88
N GLY A 70 -18.19 9.87 -6.16
CA GLY A 70 -19.21 10.08 -5.14
C GLY A 70 -20.63 10.07 -5.70
N ILE A 71 -20.86 10.70 -6.86
CA ILE A 71 -22.16 10.67 -7.56
C ILE A 71 -22.46 9.24 -8.03
N VAL A 72 -21.51 8.56 -8.67
CA VAL A 72 -21.69 7.17 -9.14
C VAL A 72 -22.06 6.26 -7.98
N ALA A 73 -21.38 6.38 -6.83
CA ALA A 73 -21.69 5.63 -5.61
C ALA A 73 -23.12 5.88 -5.10
N ALA A 74 -23.68 7.08 -5.33
CA ALA A 74 -25.03 7.43 -4.90
C ALA A 74 -26.14 6.86 -5.80
N LEU A 75 -25.85 6.57 -7.06
CA LEU A 75 -26.87 6.20 -8.06
C LEU A 75 -27.81 5.07 -7.64
N PRO A 76 -27.37 3.95 -7.01
CA PRO A 76 -28.24 2.88 -6.58
C PRO A 76 -29.33 3.30 -5.60
N TRP A 77 -29.05 4.32 -4.77
CA TRP A 77 -30.05 4.91 -3.85
C TRP A 77 -30.96 5.89 -4.57
N LEU A 78 -30.41 6.77 -5.40
CA LEU A 78 -31.16 7.79 -6.14
C LEU A 78 -32.10 7.19 -7.21
N ALA A 79 -31.81 5.98 -7.68
CA ALA A 79 -32.69 5.24 -8.57
C ALA A 79 -34.07 4.96 -7.91
N ARG A 80 -34.12 4.84 -6.57
CA ARG A 80 -35.35 4.65 -5.83
C ARG A 80 -36.00 6.00 -5.53
N ALA A 81 -37.22 6.22 -6.06
CA ALA A 81 -37.94 7.51 -5.96
C ALA A 81 -38.04 8.05 -4.53
N ARG A 82 -38.20 7.18 -3.52
CA ARG A 82 -38.29 7.57 -2.09
C ARG A 82 -37.04 8.29 -1.55
N HIS A 83 -35.88 8.14 -2.19
CA HIS A 83 -34.62 8.75 -1.76
C HIS A 83 -34.32 10.06 -2.48
N ARG A 84 -34.98 10.35 -3.59
CA ARG A 84 -34.73 11.56 -4.41
C ARG A 84 -34.88 12.88 -3.64
N PRO A 85 -35.81 13.05 -2.70
CA PRO A 85 -35.88 14.29 -1.91
C PRO A 85 -34.60 14.57 -1.09
N ASN A 86 -33.87 13.51 -0.71
CA ASN A 86 -32.66 13.59 0.10
C ASN A 86 -31.37 13.41 -0.75
N TRP A 87 -31.40 13.72 -2.04
CA TRP A 87 -30.27 13.49 -2.93
C TRP A 87 -28.96 14.15 -2.47
N ARG A 88 -29.02 15.41 -1.99
CA ARG A 88 -27.83 16.14 -1.54
C ARG A 88 -27.10 15.46 -0.38
N PRO A 89 -27.72 15.12 0.75
CA PRO A 89 -27.03 14.41 1.82
C PRO A 89 -26.60 13.00 1.42
N ILE A 90 -27.30 12.30 0.51
CA ILE A 90 -26.89 10.99 -0.01
C ILE A 90 -25.60 11.12 -0.81
N VAL A 91 -25.55 12.05 -1.79
CA VAL A 91 -24.34 12.31 -2.57
C VAL A 91 -23.19 12.77 -1.67
N ALA A 92 -23.46 13.64 -0.69
CA ALA A 92 -22.44 14.07 0.24
C ALA A 92 -21.85 12.90 1.07
N ALA A 93 -22.68 11.96 1.53
CA ALA A 93 -22.21 10.81 2.30
C ALA A 93 -21.33 9.88 1.47
N THR A 94 -21.72 9.58 0.22
CA THR A 94 -20.92 8.75 -0.70
C THR A 94 -19.64 9.46 -1.12
N THR A 95 -19.69 10.78 -1.36
CA THR A 95 -18.50 11.58 -1.72
C THR A 95 -17.50 11.66 -0.56
N ILE A 96 -17.97 11.83 0.69
CA ILE A 96 -17.10 11.78 1.87
C ILE A 96 -16.41 10.41 1.96
N GLY A 97 -17.17 9.32 1.80
CA GLY A 97 -16.59 7.97 1.78
C GLY A 97 -15.55 7.81 0.68
N TYR A 98 -15.87 8.24 -0.53
CA TYR A 98 -14.97 8.18 -1.68
C TYR A 98 -13.68 8.98 -1.45
N ALA A 99 -13.78 10.16 -0.89
CA ALA A 99 -12.64 11.03 -0.63
C ALA A 99 -11.63 10.45 0.37
N THR A 100 -12.10 9.66 1.35
CA THR A 100 -11.20 9.04 2.34
C THR A 100 -10.30 7.96 1.73
N HIS A 101 -10.74 7.33 0.63
CA HIS A 101 -10.06 6.19 0.01
C HIS A 101 -8.68 6.56 -0.53
N ALA A 102 -8.62 7.50 -1.46
CA ALA A 102 -7.39 7.86 -2.17
C ALA A 102 -6.28 8.35 -1.22
N VAL A 103 -6.66 9.14 -0.20
CA VAL A 103 -5.71 9.66 0.80
C VAL A 103 -5.12 8.53 1.65
N LEU A 104 -5.97 7.60 2.11
CA LEU A 104 -5.49 6.45 2.88
C LEU A 104 -4.58 5.54 2.05
N ASP A 105 -4.89 5.37 0.76
CA ASP A 105 -4.07 4.59 -0.15
C ASP A 105 -2.72 5.22 -0.45
N ALA A 106 -2.65 6.55 -0.52
CA ALA A 106 -1.38 7.28 -0.62
C ALA A 106 -0.48 7.05 0.61
N CYS A 107 -1.06 6.76 1.78
CA CYS A 107 -0.27 6.40 2.97
C CYS A 107 0.37 5.01 2.88
N THR A 108 0.02 4.17 1.89
CA THR A 108 0.53 2.81 1.73
C THR A 108 1.73 2.74 0.77
N ASN A 109 2.27 1.51 0.58
CA ASN A 109 3.47 1.28 -0.24
C ASN A 109 3.20 1.18 -1.74
N TYR A 110 1.94 0.95 -2.15
CA TYR A 110 1.64 0.59 -3.54
C TYR A 110 1.82 1.75 -4.52
N GLY A 111 1.48 2.96 -4.06
CA GLY A 111 1.47 4.17 -4.88
C GLY A 111 0.12 4.39 -5.58
N THR A 112 -0.33 5.64 -5.57
CA THR A 112 -1.64 6.09 -6.02
C THR A 112 -1.47 7.29 -6.93
N HIS A 113 -2.13 7.34 -8.08
CA HIS A 113 -2.14 8.48 -9.01
C HIS A 113 -3.04 9.61 -8.47
N LEU A 114 -2.70 10.12 -7.28
CA LEU A 114 -3.51 11.07 -6.52
C LEU A 114 -3.81 12.36 -7.29
N LEU A 115 -2.83 12.83 -8.07
CA LEU A 115 -2.90 14.11 -8.79
C LEU A 115 -3.28 13.96 -10.27
N TRP A 116 -3.70 12.76 -10.72
CA TRP A 116 -4.17 12.58 -12.09
C TRP A 116 -5.41 13.46 -12.36
N PRO A 117 -5.61 14.07 -13.55
CA PRO A 117 -4.78 13.99 -14.77
C PRO A 117 -3.63 15.00 -14.82
N PHE A 118 -3.42 15.82 -13.79
CA PHE A 118 -2.47 16.93 -13.80
C PHE A 118 -1.01 16.48 -13.62
N SER A 119 -0.79 15.30 -13.03
CA SER A 119 0.53 14.73 -12.82
C SER A 119 0.49 13.20 -12.93
N PRO A 120 1.47 12.57 -13.59
CA PRO A 120 1.61 11.12 -13.63
C PRO A 120 2.21 10.54 -12.34
N LEU A 121 2.60 11.36 -11.37
CA LEU A 121 3.27 10.92 -10.15
C LEU A 121 2.42 9.94 -9.35
N ARG A 122 3.01 8.81 -8.99
CA ARG A 122 2.43 7.85 -8.05
C ARG A 122 2.87 8.21 -6.62
N VAL A 123 1.95 8.72 -5.84
CA VAL A 123 2.18 9.10 -4.44
C VAL A 123 2.15 7.86 -3.56
N ALA A 124 3.23 7.60 -2.84
CA ALA A 124 3.32 6.54 -1.85
C ALA A 124 4.13 7.07 -0.66
N TRP A 125 3.49 7.29 0.47
CA TRP A 125 4.17 7.83 1.66
C TRP A 125 4.81 6.75 2.53
N HIS A 126 4.50 5.48 2.30
CA HIS A 126 5.06 4.33 3.03
C HIS A 126 4.89 4.42 4.55
N TRP A 127 3.79 5.00 5.05
CA TRP A 127 3.53 5.14 6.48
C TRP A 127 2.89 3.89 7.07
N VAL A 128 1.94 3.28 6.35
CA VAL A 128 1.18 2.12 6.80
C VAL A 128 1.16 1.02 5.75
N THR A 129 0.95 -0.22 6.20
CA THR A 129 0.79 -1.36 5.29
C THR A 129 -0.61 -1.44 4.71
N THR A 130 -0.77 -2.24 3.66
CA THR A 130 -2.07 -2.52 3.05
C THR A 130 -3.04 -3.21 4.03
N ILE A 131 -2.53 -4.01 4.97
CA ILE A 131 -3.33 -4.71 6.00
C ILE A 131 -3.00 -4.11 7.37
N GLY A 132 -3.94 -3.37 7.96
CA GLY A 132 -3.77 -2.68 9.23
C GLY A 132 -4.82 -3.08 10.28
N PRO A 133 -4.70 -4.25 10.95
CA PRO A 133 -5.74 -4.75 11.86
C PRO A 133 -6.12 -3.78 12.97
N LEU A 134 -5.14 -3.04 13.51
CA LEU A 134 -5.39 -2.08 14.59
C LEU A 134 -6.24 -0.89 14.09
N LEU A 135 -5.91 -0.34 12.93
CA LEU A 135 -6.69 0.74 12.32
C LEU A 135 -8.12 0.27 12.01
N THR A 136 -8.25 -0.91 11.43
CA THR A 136 -9.55 -1.54 11.12
C THR A 136 -10.39 -1.71 12.39
N LEU A 137 -9.78 -2.20 13.48
CA LEU A 137 -10.47 -2.43 14.76
C LEU A 137 -10.92 -1.12 15.41
N MET A 138 -10.07 -0.08 15.42
CA MET A 138 -10.43 1.24 15.95
C MET A 138 -11.64 1.83 15.21
N LEU A 139 -11.65 1.77 13.88
CA LEU A 139 -12.76 2.27 13.06
C LEU A 139 -14.02 1.43 13.29
N LEU A 140 -13.91 0.09 13.35
CA LEU A 140 -15.05 -0.79 13.58
C LEU A 140 -15.71 -0.52 14.93
N ILE A 141 -14.93 -0.45 16.02
CA ILE A 141 -15.42 -0.18 17.36
C ILE A 141 -16.12 1.19 17.40
N GLY A 142 -15.47 2.24 16.90
CA GLY A 142 -16.03 3.59 16.90
C GLY A 142 -17.33 3.68 16.10
N LEU A 143 -17.38 3.05 14.92
CA LEU A 143 -18.59 3.01 14.09
C LEU A 143 -19.72 2.26 14.77
N VAL A 144 -19.47 1.08 15.33
CA VAL A 144 -20.49 0.28 16.03
C VAL A 144 -21.09 1.06 17.19
N PHE A 145 -20.27 1.71 18.00
CA PHE A 145 -20.78 2.53 19.12
C PHE A 145 -21.52 3.78 18.63
N ALA A 146 -21.05 4.45 17.57
CA ALA A 146 -21.71 5.59 16.98
C ALA A 146 -23.13 5.25 16.49
N VAL A 147 -23.25 4.14 15.76
CA VAL A 147 -24.54 3.66 15.21
C VAL A 147 -25.48 3.18 16.31
N ARG A 148 -24.98 2.41 17.30
CA ARG A 148 -25.83 1.88 18.38
C ARG A 148 -26.35 2.97 19.31
N ARG A 149 -25.50 3.94 19.67
CA ARG A 149 -25.87 5.03 20.59
C ARG A 149 -26.54 6.22 19.89
N GLY A 150 -26.56 6.26 18.56
CA GLY A 150 -27.06 7.44 17.82
C GLY A 150 -26.22 8.70 18.03
N SER A 151 -24.95 8.53 18.45
CA SER A 151 -24.05 9.64 18.80
C SER A 151 -22.88 9.72 17.83
N ARG A 152 -22.49 10.95 17.47
CA ARG A 152 -21.31 11.20 16.62
C ARG A 152 -19.99 11.06 17.37
N PHE A 153 -19.99 11.17 18.71
CA PHE A 153 -18.77 11.21 19.51
C PHE A 153 -17.87 9.98 19.32
N PRO A 154 -18.36 8.72 19.34
CA PRO A 154 -17.49 7.55 19.10
C PRO A 154 -16.87 7.54 17.71
N ALA A 155 -17.58 8.03 16.68
CA ALA A 155 -17.03 8.14 15.33
C ALA A 155 -15.91 9.20 15.27
N ALA A 156 -16.10 10.35 15.93
CA ALA A 156 -15.05 11.37 16.04
C ALA A 156 -13.80 10.83 16.74
N VAL A 157 -13.97 10.15 17.87
CA VAL A 157 -12.86 9.53 18.61
C VAL A 157 -12.11 8.52 17.75
N ALA A 158 -12.82 7.64 17.02
CA ALA A 158 -12.19 6.66 16.15
C ALA A 158 -11.37 7.32 15.03
N LEU A 159 -11.89 8.38 14.42
CA LEU A 159 -11.15 9.12 13.37
C LEU A 159 -9.93 9.83 13.93
N VAL A 160 -10.03 10.47 15.10
CA VAL A 160 -8.88 11.11 15.77
C VAL A 160 -7.81 10.08 16.09
N LEU A 161 -8.17 8.94 16.67
CA LEU A 161 -7.24 7.84 16.96
C LEU A 161 -6.62 7.27 15.68
N SER A 162 -7.38 7.18 14.59
CA SER A 162 -6.88 6.72 13.29
C SER A 162 -5.84 7.69 12.71
N VAL A 163 -6.10 9.00 12.77
CA VAL A 163 -5.14 10.04 12.34
C VAL A 163 -3.90 10.01 13.24
N ALA A 164 -4.06 9.89 14.54
CA ALA A 164 -2.93 9.78 15.48
C ALA A 164 -2.08 8.53 15.19
N TYR A 165 -2.71 7.40 14.90
CA TYR A 165 -2.01 6.15 14.52
C TYR A 165 -1.19 6.33 13.24
N VAL A 166 -1.79 6.88 12.18
CA VAL A 166 -1.10 7.14 10.91
C VAL A 166 0.02 8.16 11.09
N GLY A 167 -0.21 9.24 11.87
CA GLY A 167 0.81 10.23 12.20
C GLY A 167 1.98 9.63 13.00
N THR A 168 1.70 8.73 13.95
CA THR A 168 2.73 7.99 14.68
C THR A 168 3.53 7.08 13.73
N ALA A 169 2.87 6.41 12.80
CA ALA A 169 3.54 5.57 11.81
C ALA A 169 4.45 6.40 10.88
N ALA A 170 3.98 7.58 10.44
CA ALA A 170 4.79 8.52 9.68
C ALA A 170 6.05 8.96 10.46
N TRP A 171 5.89 9.35 11.71
CA TRP A 171 7.02 9.72 12.57
C TRP A 171 8.01 8.56 12.79
N GLN A 172 7.50 7.34 13.00
CA GLN A 172 8.34 6.14 13.15
C GLN A 172 9.12 5.82 11.87
N ARG A 173 8.53 6.09 10.68
CA ARG A 173 9.20 5.94 9.40
C ARG A 173 10.44 6.85 9.31
N GLU A 174 10.32 8.13 9.67
CA GLU A 174 11.46 9.06 9.64
C GLU A 174 12.59 8.58 10.57
N ARG A 175 12.25 8.11 11.76
CA ARG A 175 13.24 7.51 12.68
C ARG A 175 13.91 6.27 12.09
N ALA A 176 13.14 5.43 11.38
CA ALA A 176 13.69 4.24 10.72
C ALA A 176 14.61 4.62 9.54
N LEU A 177 14.30 5.69 8.81
CA LEU A 177 15.19 6.25 7.76
C LEU A 177 16.51 6.77 8.33
N ASP A 178 16.48 7.49 9.46
CA ASP A 178 17.70 7.94 10.13
C ASP A 178 18.62 6.76 10.52
N MET A 179 18.01 5.65 10.93
CA MET A 179 18.76 4.43 11.25
C MET A 179 19.36 3.76 10.02
N GLN A 180 18.61 3.74 8.91
CA GLN A 180 19.09 3.22 7.62
C GLN A 180 20.34 3.99 7.17
N VAL A 181 20.32 5.33 7.29
CA VAL A 181 21.49 6.18 6.97
C VAL A 181 22.71 5.80 7.82
N ARG A 182 22.53 5.59 9.14
CA ARG A 182 23.62 5.18 10.03
C ARG A 182 24.16 3.79 9.67
N ILE A 183 23.30 2.85 9.36
CA ILE A 183 23.70 1.49 8.96
C ILE A 183 24.50 1.52 7.65
N ALA A 184 24.04 2.28 6.66
CA ALA A 184 24.75 2.43 5.40
C ALA A 184 26.12 3.11 5.60
N ALA A 185 26.19 4.16 6.40
CA ALA A 185 27.44 4.87 6.72
C ALA A 185 28.44 3.93 7.43
N ALA A 186 28.01 3.15 8.41
CA ALA A 186 28.86 2.19 9.13
C ALA A 186 29.41 1.06 8.22
N ARG A 187 28.70 0.77 7.12
CA ARG A 187 29.16 -0.17 6.07
C ARG A 187 30.06 0.49 5.02
N GLY A 188 30.21 1.84 5.05
CA GLY A 188 30.89 2.59 4.00
C GLY A 188 30.14 2.63 2.67
N HIS A 189 28.83 2.44 2.69
CA HIS A 189 28.00 2.44 1.50
C HIS A 189 27.48 3.87 1.19
N PRO A 190 27.80 4.45 0.03
CA PRO A 190 27.10 5.63 -0.45
C PRO A 190 25.61 5.28 -0.67
N LEU A 191 24.72 6.19 -0.24
CA LEU A 191 23.29 6.03 -0.44
C LEU A 191 22.87 6.73 -1.73
N ASP A 192 22.66 5.97 -2.81
CA ASP A 192 22.12 6.49 -4.07
C ASP A 192 20.61 6.67 -3.97
N ARG A 193 19.95 5.74 -3.32
CA ARG A 193 18.50 5.73 -3.08
C ARG A 193 18.19 4.91 -1.84
N ALA A 194 17.22 5.38 -1.04
CA ALA A 194 16.83 4.74 0.21
C ALA A 194 15.33 4.80 0.40
N GLU A 195 14.73 3.71 0.88
CA GLU A 195 13.32 3.62 1.22
C GLU A 195 13.07 2.74 2.44
N MET A 196 12.01 3.08 3.16
CA MET A 196 11.60 2.37 4.36
C MET A 196 10.15 1.93 4.25
N PHE A 197 9.91 0.62 4.32
CA PHE A 197 8.58 0.03 4.16
C PHE A 197 8.07 -0.51 5.49
N PRO A 198 6.84 -0.16 5.92
CA PRO A 198 6.24 -0.72 7.11
C PRO A 198 5.95 -2.21 6.90
N THR A 199 6.04 -2.99 7.97
CA THR A 199 5.66 -4.41 7.92
C THR A 199 4.22 -4.62 8.37
N VAL A 200 3.64 -5.77 8.03
CA VAL A 200 2.22 -6.05 8.26
C VAL A 200 1.82 -5.81 9.73
N GLY A 201 0.80 -5.01 9.91
CA GLY A 201 0.04 -4.90 11.14
C GLY A 201 0.63 -4.01 12.24
N ASN A 202 1.79 -3.35 12.02
CA ASN A 202 2.41 -2.56 13.09
C ASN A 202 3.30 -1.43 12.58
N PRO A 203 3.51 -0.35 13.37
CA PRO A 203 4.43 0.74 13.05
C PRO A 203 5.82 0.59 13.70
N LEU A 204 6.18 -0.60 14.21
CA LEU A 204 7.41 -0.83 14.97
C LEU A 204 8.47 -1.58 14.17
N LEU A 205 8.04 -2.45 13.25
CA LEU A 205 8.93 -3.24 12.41
C LEU A 205 8.94 -2.70 11.00
N TRP A 206 10.14 -2.47 10.48
CA TRP A 206 10.38 -1.83 9.19
C TRP A 206 11.29 -2.68 8.32
N ARG A 207 11.00 -2.70 7.02
CA ARG A 207 11.88 -3.22 5.99
C ARG A 207 12.65 -2.03 5.40
N SER A 208 13.94 -2.02 5.62
CA SER A 208 14.87 -1.13 4.95
C SER A 208 15.21 -1.70 3.57
N VAL A 209 15.16 -0.87 2.53
CA VAL A 209 15.71 -1.18 1.21
C VAL A 209 16.49 0.04 0.75
N TYR A 210 17.77 -0.11 0.43
CA TYR A 210 18.58 0.96 -0.13
C TYR A 210 19.48 0.46 -1.24
N GLN A 211 19.86 1.37 -2.11
CA GLN A 211 20.76 1.14 -3.22
C GLN A 211 22.10 1.78 -2.92
N SER A 212 23.17 1.04 -3.18
CA SER A 212 24.56 1.54 -3.21
C SER A 212 25.25 0.93 -4.43
N GLY A 213 25.55 1.77 -5.42
CA GLY A 213 25.99 1.32 -6.75
C GLY A 213 24.90 0.49 -7.44
N ASP A 214 25.31 -0.66 -7.97
CA ASP A 214 24.39 -1.59 -8.64
C ASP A 214 23.77 -2.64 -7.69
N ILE A 215 23.93 -2.47 -6.37
CA ILE A 215 23.46 -3.45 -5.38
C ILE A 215 22.33 -2.86 -4.54
N LEU A 216 21.27 -3.64 -4.37
CA LEU A 216 20.21 -3.40 -3.40
C LEU A 216 20.52 -4.16 -2.11
N TYR A 217 20.41 -3.46 -0.99
CA TYR A 217 20.57 -3.99 0.35
C TYR A 217 19.24 -3.98 1.06
N THR A 218 18.92 -5.02 1.82
CA THR A 218 17.77 -5.01 2.71
C THR A 218 18.17 -5.34 4.12
N ASP A 219 17.54 -4.67 5.07
CA ASP A 219 17.69 -4.93 6.50
C ASP A 219 16.31 -4.87 7.17
N ARG A 220 16.23 -5.43 8.35
CA ARG A 220 15.06 -5.34 9.19
C ARG A 220 15.34 -4.49 10.42
N LEU A 221 14.49 -3.49 10.64
CA LEU A 221 14.64 -2.58 11.76
C LEU A 221 13.45 -2.73 12.71
N ARG A 222 13.75 -2.71 14.00
CA ARG A 222 12.76 -2.63 15.08
C ARG A 222 12.92 -1.29 15.80
N VAL A 223 11.92 -0.42 15.64
CA VAL A 223 11.93 0.96 16.14
C VAL A 223 10.90 1.10 17.25
N VAL A 224 11.30 0.95 18.51
CA VAL A 224 10.38 1.04 19.66
C VAL A 224 10.57 2.36 20.39
N SER A 225 11.77 2.58 20.94
CA SER A 225 12.16 3.82 21.61
C SER A 225 13.59 4.18 21.21
N SER A 226 14.08 5.36 21.60
CA SER A 226 15.47 5.74 21.33
C SER A 226 16.49 4.76 21.92
N ALA A 227 16.17 4.15 23.08
CA ALA A 227 17.03 3.19 23.77
C ALA A 227 16.80 1.72 23.35
N ALA A 228 15.64 1.39 22.73
CA ALA A 228 15.26 0.02 22.41
C ALA A 228 15.13 -0.18 20.89
N THR A 229 16.09 0.34 20.15
CA THR A 229 16.17 0.15 18.71
C THR A 229 17.15 -0.95 18.38
N SER A 230 16.77 -1.84 17.49
CA SER A 230 17.60 -2.95 17.04
C SER A 230 17.40 -3.21 15.55
N TRP A 231 18.40 -3.80 14.93
CA TRP A 231 18.35 -4.14 13.52
C TRP A 231 18.89 -5.55 13.28
N LYS A 232 18.45 -6.14 12.18
CA LYS A 232 18.93 -7.42 11.69
C LYS A 232 19.38 -7.23 10.26
N GLN A 233 20.63 -7.65 9.97
CA GLN A 233 21.15 -7.66 8.62
C GLN A 233 20.35 -8.64 7.77
N GLY A 234 19.97 -8.17 6.59
CA GLY A 234 19.32 -8.98 5.58
C GLY A 234 20.21 -9.34 4.41
N SER A 235 19.60 -9.65 3.29
CA SER A 235 20.28 -10.08 2.06
C SER A 235 20.57 -8.90 1.13
N THR A 236 21.33 -9.20 0.08
CA THR A 236 21.62 -8.29 -1.03
C THR A 236 21.18 -8.91 -2.34
N VAL A 237 20.92 -8.07 -3.35
CA VAL A 237 20.63 -8.49 -4.71
C VAL A 237 21.08 -7.40 -5.68
N GLU A 238 21.48 -7.78 -6.89
CA GLU A 238 21.81 -6.82 -7.94
C GLU A 238 20.51 -6.10 -8.43
N LEU A 239 20.60 -4.79 -8.58
CA LEU A 239 19.57 -4.00 -9.24
C LEU A 239 19.53 -4.41 -10.72
N LEU A 240 18.35 -4.74 -11.23
CA LEU A 240 18.20 -5.12 -12.63
C LEU A 240 17.84 -3.88 -13.47
N LEU A 241 18.75 -3.46 -14.32
CA LEU A 241 18.51 -2.40 -15.31
C LEU A 241 18.09 -3.01 -16.65
N GLU A 242 17.46 -2.22 -17.53
CA GLU A 242 17.07 -2.68 -18.86
C GLU A 242 18.24 -3.26 -19.66
N LYS A 243 19.43 -2.64 -19.57
CA LYS A 243 20.66 -3.12 -20.22
C LYS A 243 21.11 -4.51 -19.82
N ASP A 244 20.71 -4.98 -18.62
CA ASP A 244 21.10 -6.28 -18.05
C ASP A 244 20.14 -7.41 -18.45
N LEU A 245 19.13 -7.10 -19.25
CA LEU A 245 18.21 -8.08 -19.79
C LEU A 245 18.88 -8.88 -20.91
N PRO A 246 18.52 -10.17 -21.07
CA PRO A 246 19.05 -11.00 -22.15
C PRO A 246 18.83 -10.36 -23.54
N PRO A 247 19.76 -10.53 -24.52
CA PRO A 247 19.60 -9.93 -25.85
C PRO A 247 18.29 -10.29 -26.54
N GLN A 248 17.76 -11.50 -26.35
CA GLN A 248 16.47 -11.93 -26.94
C GLN A 248 15.29 -11.14 -26.36
N VAL A 249 15.37 -10.75 -25.07
CA VAL A 249 14.36 -9.91 -24.39
C VAL A 249 14.45 -8.47 -24.92
N LEU A 250 15.65 -7.95 -25.07
CA LEU A 250 15.89 -6.60 -25.62
C LEU A 250 15.48 -6.48 -27.10
N ALA A 251 15.53 -7.58 -27.89
CA ALA A 251 15.12 -7.59 -29.28
C ALA A 251 13.58 -7.62 -29.46
N ASP A 252 12.81 -8.07 -28.47
CA ASP A 252 11.33 -8.07 -28.53
C ASP A 252 10.79 -6.74 -27.96
N GLU A 253 10.30 -5.86 -28.85
CA GLU A 253 9.78 -4.55 -28.47
C GLU A 253 8.58 -4.63 -27.50
N ARG A 254 7.76 -5.69 -27.58
CA ARG A 254 6.63 -5.89 -26.67
C ARG A 254 7.13 -6.16 -25.27
N VAL A 255 8.16 -7.01 -25.12
CA VAL A 255 8.77 -7.33 -23.84
C VAL A 255 9.47 -6.11 -23.24
N ARG A 256 10.20 -5.33 -24.04
CA ARG A 256 10.82 -4.08 -23.57
C ARG A 256 9.79 -3.10 -23.03
N ARG A 257 8.69 -2.92 -23.73
CA ARG A 257 7.57 -2.07 -23.29
C ARG A 257 6.97 -2.59 -21.97
N ASP A 258 6.78 -3.89 -21.83
CA ASP A 258 6.24 -4.48 -20.62
C ASP A 258 7.24 -4.42 -19.46
N TYR A 259 8.55 -4.57 -19.71
CA TYR A 259 9.57 -4.30 -18.71
C TYR A 259 9.50 -2.84 -18.23
N ALA A 260 9.41 -1.88 -19.14
CA ALA A 260 9.30 -0.47 -18.77
C ALA A 260 8.05 -0.17 -17.92
N ARG A 261 6.90 -0.79 -18.24
CA ARG A 261 5.67 -0.70 -17.45
C ARG A 261 5.86 -1.29 -16.04
N PHE A 262 6.47 -2.47 -15.93
CA PHE A 262 6.74 -3.12 -14.65
C PHE A 262 7.78 -2.33 -13.83
N ASN A 263 8.84 -1.85 -14.47
CA ASN A 263 9.85 -1.00 -13.83
C ASN A 263 9.24 0.30 -13.28
N TYR A 264 8.38 0.96 -14.06
CA TYR A 264 7.63 2.14 -13.59
C TYR A 264 6.71 1.80 -12.41
N PHE A 265 5.98 0.70 -12.47
CA PHE A 265 5.14 0.21 -11.38
C PHE A 265 5.96 -0.05 -10.11
N SER A 266 7.11 -0.66 -10.25
CA SER A 266 8.04 -0.98 -9.16
C SER A 266 8.86 0.23 -8.69
N ALA A 267 8.61 1.43 -9.25
CA ALA A 267 9.38 2.65 -8.98
C ALA A 267 10.90 2.42 -9.15
N GLY A 268 11.30 1.59 -10.13
CA GLY A 268 12.70 1.24 -10.38
C GLY A 268 13.34 0.30 -9.36
N TRP A 269 12.59 -0.24 -8.40
CA TRP A 269 13.09 -1.23 -7.45
C TRP A 269 12.91 -2.65 -8.01
N VAL A 270 13.68 -2.99 -9.04
CA VAL A 270 13.53 -4.24 -9.79
C VAL A 270 14.76 -5.11 -9.61
N ALA A 271 14.56 -6.39 -9.28
CA ALA A 271 15.62 -7.37 -9.12
C ALA A 271 15.17 -8.76 -9.55
N ARG A 272 16.12 -9.67 -9.82
CA ARG A 272 15.81 -11.08 -10.04
C ARG A 272 15.39 -11.73 -8.73
N ALA A 273 14.36 -12.55 -8.79
CA ALA A 273 13.86 -13.22 -7.59
C ALA A 273 14.87 -14.29 -7.11
N THR A 274 15.16 -14.29 -5.81
CA THR A 274 15.96 -15.34 -5.19
C THR A 274 15.29 -16.69 -5.39
N GLY A 275 16.07 -17.69 -5.80
CA GLY A 275 15.61 -19.07 -6.07
C GLY A 275 14.86 -19.27 -7.39
N ASP A 276 14.56 -18.19 -8.15
CA ASP A 276 14.02 -18.27 -9.51
C ASP A 276 14.45 -17.04 -10.34
N PRO A 277 15.68 -17.02 -10.89
CA PRO A 277 16.22 -15.88 -11.62
C PRO A 277 15.46 -15.54 -12.92
N SER A 278 14.56 -16.42 -13.40
CA SER A 278 13.71 -16.15 -14.54
C SER A 278 12.60 -15.14 -14.21
N VAL A 279 12.30 -14.94 -12.93
CA VAL A 279 11.30 -13.98 -12.45
C VAL A 279 11.98 -12.67 -12.10
N ILE A 280 11.51 -11.60 -12.71
CA ILE A 280 11.89 -10.24 -12.41
C ILE A 280 10.84 -9.70 -11.42
N GLY A 281 11.26 -9.40 -10.20
CA GLY A 281 10.38 -9.07 -9.09
C GLY A 281 10.49 -7.62 -8.62
N ASP A 282 9.47 -7.17 -7.93
CA ASP A 282 9.43 -5.88 -7.25
C ASP A 282 10.12 -6.02 -5.88
N ALA A 283 11.32 -5.45 -5.75
CA ALA A 283 12.15 -5.57 -4.56
C ALA A 283 11.56 -4.87 -3.31
N ARG A 284 10.56 -4.01 -3.48
CA ARG A 284 9.86 -3.35 -2.37
C ARG A 284 9.06 -4.34 -1.52
N TYR A 285 8.59 -5.43 -2.14
CA TYR A 285 7.65 -6.37 -1.52
C TYR A 285 8.27 -7.74 -1.32
N SER A 286 8.41 -8.11 -0.06
CA SER A 286 8.76 -9.46 0.35
C SER A 286 8.04 -9.78 1.66
N LEU A 287 7.52 -10.99 1.80
CA LEU A 287 6.97 -11.46 3.07
C LEU A 287 8.10 -11.68 4.11
N ARG A 288 9.26 -12.15 3.64
CA ARG A 288 10.49 -12.15 4.44
C ARG A 288 11.17 -10.80 4.30
N THR A 289 11.00 -9.96 5.29
CA THR A 289 11.41 -8.55 5.23
C THR A 289 12.92 -8.35 5.30
N ASP A 290 13.70 -9.39 5.59
CA ASP A 290 15.16 -9.44 5.56
C ASP A 290 15.72 -10.10 4.28
N ALA A 291 14.89 -10.38 3.26
CA ALA A 291 15.30 -11.03 2.02
C ALA A 291 14.65 -10.40 0.78
N PHE A 292 15.21 -10.69 -0.41
CA PHE A 292 14.65 -10.31 -1.71
C PHE A 292 13.86 -11.48 -2.34
N GLU A 293 12.82 -11.91 -1.66
CA GLU A 293 11.86 -12.90 -2.15
C GLU A 293 10.57 -12.19 -2.54
N PRO A 294 10.47 -11.62 -3.75
CA PRO A 294 9.34 -10.82 -4.18
C PRO A 294 8.06 -11.66 -4.17
N ILE A 295 6.96 -11.03 -3.71
CA ILE A 295 5.64 -11.68 -3.67
C ILE A 295 4.97 -11.72 -5.04
N TRP A 296 5.45 -10.90 -5.98
CA TRP A 296 5.04 -10.88 -7.39
C TRP A 296 6.18 -10.44 -8.29
N GLY A 297 6.02 -10.74 -9.56
CA GLY A 297 6.95 -10.33 -10.60
C GLY A 297 6.44 -10.65 -11.98
N VAL A 298 7.31 -10.50 -12.95
CA VAL A 298 7.06 -10.86 -14.35
C VAL A 298 8.09 -11.86 -14.82
N ARG A 299 7.69 -12.74 -15.74
CA ARG A 299 8.57 -13.62 -16.51
C ARG A 299 8.36 -13.31 -17.99
N PHE A 300 9.45 -13.24 -18.73
CA PHE A 300 9.41 -12.93 -20.15
C PHE A 300 9.67 -14.16 -21.03
N HIS A 301 8.87 -14.27 -22.10
CA HIS A 301 8.91 -15.33 -23.10
C HIS A 301 8.99 -14.68 -24.50
N PRO A 302 10.17 -14.11 -24.87
CA PRO A 302 10.29 -13.37 -26.13
C PRO A 302 9.96 -14.25 -27.32
N GLY A 303 9.37 -13.66 -28.38
CA GLY A 303 8.97 -14.36 -29.60
C GLY A 303 7.70 -15.20 -29.49
N THR A 304 7.04 -15.27 -28.34
CA THR A 304 5.78 -16.02 -28.17
C THR A 304 4.54 -15.15 -28.36
N ALA A 305 3.36 -15.77 -28.47
CA ALA A 305 2.08 -15.06 -28.55
C ALA A 305 1.76 -14.30 -27.26
N ARG A 306 2.24 -14.79 -26.10
CA ARG A 306 2.10 -14.16 -24.78
C ARG A 306 3.51 -13.93 -24.21
N PRO A 307 4.15 -12.82 -24.55
CA PRO A 307 5.54 -12.60 -24.23
C PRO A 307 5.79 -12.27 -22.74
N THR A 308 4.74 -11.90 -22.00
CA THR A 308 4.83 -11.53 -20.58
C THR A 308 3.86 -12.38 -19.76
N GLU A 309 4.36 -12.95 -18.67
CA GLU A 309 3.61 -13.71 -17.67
C GLU A 309 3.69 -12.96 -16.33
N TRP A 310 2.54 -12.73 -15.69
CA TRP A 310 2.50 -12.31 -14.29
C TRP A 310 2.70 -13.50 -13.36
N VAL A 311 3.67 -13.41 -12.45
CA VAL A 311 4.00 -14.48 -11.51
C VAL A 311 3.64 -14.05 -10.10
N ASP A 312 2.61 -14.69 -9.51
CA ASP A 312 2.25 -14.54 -8.10
C ASP A 312 3.00 -15.58 -7.26
N ARG A 313 3.75 -15.11 -6.27
CA ARG A 313 4.55 -15.93 -5.35
C ARG A 313 4.09 -15.81 -3.90
N THR A 314 2.97 -15.17 -3.65
CA THR A 314 2.46 -14.88 -2.30
C THR A 314 2.31 -16.12 -1.43
N ILE A 315 1.94 -17.26 -2.01
CA ILE A 315 1.72 -18.53 -1.27
C ILE A 315 3.04 -19.18 -0.84
N LYS A 316 4.11 -19.04 -1.65
CA LYS A 316 5.38 -19.72 -1.41
C LYS A 316 6.21 -19.13 -0.27
N ASN A 317 6.00 -17.86 0.07
CA ASN A 317 6.87 -17.06 0.95
C ASN A 317 6.19 -16.67 2.27
N ARG A 318 5.28 -17.49 2.79
CA ARG A 318 4.57 -17.18 4.05
C ARG A 318 5.52 -17.21 5.25
N VAL A 319 5.49 -16.13 6.03
CA VAL A 319 6.17 -16.05 7.33
C VAL A 319 5.18 -16.48 8.43
N PRO A 320 5.56 -17.37 9.35
CA PRO A 320 4.72 -17.73 10.47
C PRO A 320 4.42 -16.50 11.36
N ILE A 321 3.16 -16.35 11.78
CA ILE A 321 2.74 -15.27 12.68
C ILE A 321 3.56 -15.29 13.99
N SER A 322 3.96 -16.47 14.45
CA SER A 322 4.81 -16.64 15.63
C SER A 322 6.18 -16.00 15.49
N GLU A 323 6.74 -15.96 14.29
CA GLU A 323 8.02 -15.29 14.01
C GLU A 323 7.84 -13.78 14.09
N LEU A 324 6.83 -13.23 13.42
CA LEU A 324 6.49 -11.81 13.50
C LEU A 324 6.27 -11.37 14.96
N TRP A 325 5.59 -12.21 15.75
CA TRP A 325 5.34 -11.92 17.16
C TRP A 325 6.62 -11.90 18.00
N ARG A 326 7.58 -12.81 17.73
CA ARG A 326 8.90 -12.81 18.40
C ARG A 326 9.70 -11.55 18.05
N GLU A 327 9.65 -11.12 16.79
CA GLU A 327 10.31 -9.89 16.35
C GLU A 327 9.71 -8.65 17.02
N LEU A 328 8.38 -8.55 17.09
CA LEU A 328 7.69 -7.46 17.81
C LEU A 328 8.10 -7.39 19.29
N LYS A 329 8.23 -8.54 19.93
CA LYS A 329 8.69 -8.63 21.34
C LYS A 329 10.20 -8.35 21.50
N GLY A 330 10.98 -8.37 20.42
CA GLY A 330 12.44 -8.26 20.47
C GLY A 330 13.16 -9.52 20.96
N THR A 331 12.49 -10.68 20.89
CA THR A 331 13.03 -12.00 21.29
C THR A 331 13.48 -12.83 20.07
N ALA A 332 13.40 -12.29 18.87
CA ALA A 332 13.86 -12.98 17.66
C ALA A 332 15.39 -12.96 17.57
N VAL A 333 15.96 -14.05 17.07
CA VAL A 333 17.40 -14.20 16.91
C VAL A 333 17.92 -13.32 15.74
N GLY A 334 19.13 -12.80 15.88
CA GLY A 334 19.84 -12.06 14.85
C GLY A 334 19.67 -10.54 14.91
N TYR A 335 18.90 -10.01 15.86
CA TYR A 335 18.86 -8.59 16.14
C TYR A 335 20.05 -8.15 17.00
N GLY A 336 20.71 -7.07 16.60
CA GLY A 336 21.78 -6.42 17.33
C GLY A 336 21.52 -4.93 17.55
N PRO A 337 22.34 -4.25 18.37
CA PRO A 337 22.31 -2.81 18.48
C PRO A 337 22.68 -2.15 17.16
N LEU A 338 22.27 -0.90 16.97
CA LEU A 338 22.72 -0.10 15.83
C LEU A 338 24.25 0.06 15.87
N PRO A 339 24.91 0.08 14.70
CA PRO A 339 26.30 0.48 14.64
C PRO A 339 26.45 1.90 15.17
N GLY A 340 27.50 2.12 15.96
CA GLY A 340 27.81 3.41 16.59
C GLY A 340 28.20 4.49 15.61
#